data_e6ce6408ad0e4bfe9268ce4bedc940c9
#
_entry.id   e6ce6408ad0e4bfe9268ce4bedc940c9
#
_cell.length_a   1.000
_cell.length_b   1.000
_cell.length_c   1.000
_cell.angle_alpha   90.00
_cell.angle_beta   90.00
_cell.angle_gamma   90.00
#
_symmetry.space_group_name_H-M   'P 1'
#
loop_
_entity.id
_entity.type
_entity.pdbx_description
1 polymer ?
#
loop_
_entity_poly.entity_id
_entity_poly.type
_entity_poly.pdbx_seq_one_letter_code
_entity_poly.pdbx_strand_id
1 'polypeptide(L)'
;FSGHRLESQAEQAAERFNETVLENKNEESPSFTELEDGDLPSPELFRAAQAYNEELYHNRQAGFTSISAYQEPSLCLSDYGIDDGVFGTVCIPKLGVTMPIYLGALEENMAKGAAHLSQTSLPIGGENTNCVLAGHCGFNGADYFRYLSTLTEGDEVILTTLWSEDHYRVS
;
A
#
# COMPACT_ATOMS: atom_id res chain seq x y z
N PHE A 1 2.52 -27.15 -0.65
CA PHE A 1 1.45 -26.89 -1.64
C PHE A 1 0.59 -25.66 -1.31
N SER A 2 0.34 -25.32 -0.04
CA SER A 2 -0.51 -24.17 0.33
C SER A 2 0.21 -22.83 0.16
N GLY A 3 1.48 -22.72 0.50
CA GLY A 3 2.26 -21.48 0.46
C GLY A 3 2.44 -20.92 -0.94
N HIS A 4 2.82 -21.74 -1.89
CA HIS A 4 2.92 -21.35 -3.32
C HIS A 4 1.60 -20.80 -3.87
N ARG A 5 0.46 -21.32 -3.38
CA ARG A 5 -0.83 -20.83 -3.81
C ARG A 5 -1.13 -19.42 -3.26
N LEU A 6 -0.77 -19.16 -2.00
CA LEU A 6 -0.98 -17.85 -1.36
C LEU A 6 -0.08 -16.78 -2.00
N GLU A 7 1.20 -17.10 -2.23
CA GLU A 7 2.11 -16.20 -2.94
C GLU A 7 1.61 -15.89 -4.33
N SER A 8 1.23 -16.91 -5.11
CA SER A 8 0.68 -16.73 -6.45
C SER A 8 -0.61 -15.90 -6.45
N GLN A 9 -1.46 -16.02 -5.43
CA GLN A 9 -2.68 -15.22 -5.32
C GLN A 9 -2.36 -13.76 -4.98
N ALA A 10 -1.42 -13.51 -4.07
CA ALA A 10 -0.97 -12.18 -3.72
C ALA A 10 -0.29 -11.49 -4.92
N GLU A 11 0.61 -12.20 -5.60
CA GLU A 11 1.29 -11.72 -6.80
C GLU A 11 0.29 -11.38 -7.93
N GLN A 12 -0.66 -12.26 -8.21
CA GLN A 12 -1.71 -12.01 -9.21
C GLN A 12 -2.60 -10.82 -8.85
N ALA A 13 -2.90 -10.61 -7.56
CA ALA A 13 -3.67 -9.43 -7.14
C ALA A 13 -2.86 -8.15 -7.34
N ALA A 14 -1.56 -8.17 -7.02
CA ALA A 14 -0.66 -7.06 -7.25
C ALA A 14 -0.45 -6.77 -8.74
N GLU A 15 -0.29 -7.81 -9.56
CA GLU A 15 -0.17 -7.68 -11.02
C GLU A 15 -1.41 -7.01 -11.63
N ARG A 16 -2.61 -7.48 -11.28
CA ARG A 16 -3.87 -6.85 -11.76
C ARG A 16 -3.95 -5.38 -11.38
N PHE A 17 -3.58 -5.02 -10.15
CA PHE A 17 -3.55 -3.62 -9.74
C PHE A 17 -2.55 -2.81 -10.59
N ASN A 18 -1.33 -3.32 -10.77
CA ASN A 18 -0.30 -2.66 -11.56
C ASN A 18 -0.70 -2.52 -13.03
N GLU A 19 -1.38 -3.52 -13.61
CA GLU A 19 -1.94 -3.43 -14.96
C GLU A 19 -2.96 -2.29 -15.07
N THR A 20 -3.87 -2.16 -14.10
CA THR A 20 -4.84 -1.05 -14.06
C THR A 20 -4.14 0.31 -13.99
N VAL A 21 -3.07 0.42 -13.19
CA VAL A 21 -2.27 1.65 -13.12
C VAL A 21 -1.60 1.97 -14.45
N LEU A 22 -1.08 0.96 -15.15
CA LEU A 22 -0.45 1.13 -16.47
C LEU A 22 -1.46 1.54 -17.54
N GLU A 23 -2.66 0.95 -17.53
CA GLU A 23 -3.72 1.33 -18.45
C GLU A 23 -4.12 2.80 -18.26
N ASN A 24 -4.25 3.25 -17.02
CA ASN A 24 -4.54 4.65 -16.70
C ASN A 24 -3.41 5.61 -17.13
N LYS A 25 -2.14 5.16 -17.13
CA LYS A 25 -0.99 5.95 -17.59
C LYS A 25 -0.87 6.05 -19.12
N ASN A 26 -1.40 5.10 -19.87
CA ASN A 26 -1.31 5.07 -21.34
C ASN A 26 -2.29 6.03 -22.05
N GLU A 27 -3.24 6.61 -21.35
CA GLU A 27 -4.06 7.71 -21.83
C GLU A 27 -3.32 9.03 -21.57
N GLU A 28 -2.33 9.37 -22.43
CA GLU A 28 -1.59 10.64 -22.54
C GLU A 28 -1.60 11.51 -21.27
N SER A 29 -1.05 11.03 -20.15
CA SER A 29 -0.99 11.82 -18.92
C SER A 29 0.42 12.39 -18.70
N PRO A 30 0.54 13.70 -18.47
CA PRO A 30 1.80 14.32 -18.06
C PRO A 30 2.30 13.75 -16.72
N SER A 31 3.56 13.96 -16.42
CA SER A 31 4.19 13.57 -15.14
C SER A 31 3.34 13.99 -13.95
N PHE A 32 3.18 13.12 -12.94
CA PHE A 32 2.32 13.30 -11.74
C PHE A 32 2.45 14.65 -11.02
N THR A 33 3.51 15.39 -11.26
CA THR A 33 3.77 16.72 -10.67
C THR A 33 2.98 17.86 -11.32
N GLU A 34 2.27 17.62 -12.44
CA GLU A 34 1.58 18.65 -13.23
C GLU A 34 0.11 18.32 -13.52
N LEU A 35 -0.46 17.27 -12.92
CA LEU A 35 -1.86 16.92 -13.13
C LEU A 35 -2.78 17.90 -12.39
N GLU A 36 -3.67 18.53 -13.13
CA GLU A 36 -4.79 19.25 -12.52
C GLU A 36 -5.78 18.24 -11.94
N ASP A 37 -6.52 18.63 -10.91
CA ASP A 37 -7.48 17.81 -10.14
C ASP A 37 -8.47 16.98 -11.01
N GLY A 38 -8.67 17.34 -12.27
CA GLY A 38 -9.58 16.69 -13.21
C GLY A 38 -9.01 15.46 -13.92
N ASP A 39 -7.68 15.28 -13.91
CA ASP A 39 -6.99 14.23 -14.65
C ASP A 39 -6.48 13.09 -13.77
N LEU A 40 -6.67 13.19 -12.45
CA LEU A 40 -6.26 12.17 -11.49
C LEU A 40 -7.20 10.96 -11.50
N PRO A 41 -6.69 9.72 -11.51
CA PRO A 41 -7.52 8.55 -11.23
C PRO A 41 -8.15 8.65 -9.84
N SER A 42 -9.45 8.42 -9.73
CA SER A 42 -10.18 8.47 -8.46
C SER A 42 -9.86 9.72 -7.60
N PRO A 43 -10.12 10.94 -8.08
CA PRO A 43 -9.69 12.16 -7.39
C PRO A 43 -10.32 12.32 -6.00
N GLU A 44 -11.51 11.79 -5.79
CA GLU A 44 -12.17 11.79 -4.48
C GLU A 44 -11.43 10.93 -3.45
N LEU A 45 -10.96 9.75 -3.85
CA LEU A 45 -10.15 8.89 -3.00
C LEU A 45 -8.80 9.56 -2.68
N PHE A 46 -8.17 10.21 -3.67
CA PHE A 46 -6.92 10.94 -3.45
C PHE A 46 -7.07 12.04 -2.41
N ARG A 47 -8.12 12.88 -2.53
CA ARG A 47 -8.42 13.93 -1.56
C ARG A 47 -8.72 13.36 -0.16
N ALA A 48 -9.44 12.25 -0.08
CA ALA A 48 -9.71 11.58 1.18
C ALA A 48 -8.42 11.06 1.83
N ALA A 49 -7.50 10.50 1.04
CA ALA A 49 -6.20 10.02 1.53
C ALA A 49 -5.31 11.19 2.00
N GLN A 50 -5.31 12.32 1.28
CA GLN A 50 -4.61 13.53 1.72
C GLN A 50 -5.18 14.07 3.03
N ALA A 51 -6.49 14.21 3.12
CA ALA A 51 -7.17 14.70 4.33
C ALA A 51 -6.88 13.80 5.54
N TYR A 52 -6.85 12.47 5.34
CA TYR A 52 -6.48 11.52 6.37
C TYR A 52 -5.03 11.74 6.87
N ASN A 53 -4.07 11.90 5.95
CA ASN A 53 -2.67 12.15 6.31
C ASN A 53 -2.49 13.49 7.03
N GLU A 54 -3.18 14.55 6.60
CA GLU A 54 -3.17 15.87 7.26
C GLU A 54 -3.75 15.80 8.67
N GLU A 55 -4.87 15.11 8.85
CA GLU A 55 -5.48 14.93 10.16
C GLU A 55 -4.54 14.20 11.13
N LEU A 56 -3.89 13.12 10.69
CA LEU A 56 -2.90 12.39 11.49
C LEU A 56 -1.76 13.29 11.94
N TYR A 57 -1.24 14.12 11.05
CA TYR A 57 -0.16 15.04 11.37
C TYR A 57 -0.59 16.08 12.41
N HIS A 58 -1.77 16.71 12.23
CA HIS A 58 -2.28 17.72 13.15
C HIS A 58 -2.65 17.15 14.52
N ASN A 59 -3.24 15.97 14.55
CA ASN A 59 -3.65 15.28 15.78
C ASN A 59 -2.51 14.53 16.46
N ARG A 60 -1.28 14.52 15.90
CA ARG A 60 -0.12 13.83 16.43
C ARG A 60 -0.41 12.37 16.78
N GLN A 61 -1.18 11.70 15.93
CA GLN A 61 -1.62 10.31 16.15
C GLN A 61 -2.37 10.09 17.49
N ALA A 62 -3.14 11.08 17.94
CA ALA A 62 -3.91 10.99 19.20
C ALA A 62 -4.96 9.86 19.19
N GLY A 63 -5.36 9.35 18.00
CA GLY A 63 -6.21 8.19 17.83
C GLY A 63 -5.55 6.85 18.18
N PHE A 64 -4.27 6.87 18.48
CA PHE A 64 -3.45 5.70 18.81
C PHE A 64 -3.68 5.24 20.26
N THR A 65 -4.90 4.80 20.55
CA THR A 65 -5.34 4.50 21.93
C THR A 65 -5.26 3.02 22.29
N SER A 66 -5.22 2.12 21.28
CA SER A 66 -5.20 0.67 21.51
C SER A 66 -4.64 -0.06 20.27
N ILE A 67 -4.22 -1.32 20.46
CA ILE A 67 -3.76 -2.19 19.38
C ILE A 67 -4.86 -2.39 18.31
N SER A 68 -6.12 -2.40 18.70
CA SER A 68 -7.25 -2.53 17.75
C SER A 68 -7.40 -1.33 16.82
N ALA A 69 -6.87 -0.17 17.17
CA ALA A 69 -6.90 1.01 16.29
C ALA A 69 -6.14 0.80 14.97
N TYR A 70 -5.15 -0.08 14.95
CA TYR A 70 -4.42 -0.43 13.71
C TYR A 70 -5.22 -1.28 12.74
N GLN A 71 -6.23 -1.97 13.23
CA GLN A 71 -6.95 -2.99 12.49
C GLN A 71 -8.08 -2.39 11.65
N GLU A 72 -8.64 -1.28 12.07
CA GLU A 72 -9.72 -0.63 11.33
C GLU A 72 -9.18 0.00 10.04
N PRO A 73 -9.86 -0.16 8.89
CA PRO A 73 -9.43 0.48 7.65
C PRO A 73 -9.38 2.01 7.79
N SER A 74 -8.31 2.62 7.31
CA SER A 74 -8.17 4.08 7.29
C SER A 74 -9.24 4.77 6.43
N LEU A 75 -9.65 4.10 5.33
CA LEU A 75 -10.70 4.51 4.40
C LEU A 75 -11.50 3.28 4.00
N CYS A 76 -12.78 3.48 3.68
CA CYS A 76 -13.64 2.46 3.10
C CYS A 76 -13.50 2.49 1.57
N LEU A 77 -12.68 1.61 0.98
CA LEU A 77 -12.36 1.65 -0.44
C LEU A 77 -13.55 1.35 -1.35
N SER A 78 -14.55 0.60 -0.87
CA SER A 78 -15.78 0.34 -1.62
C SER A 78 -16.61 1.61 -1.86
N ASP A 79 -16.49 2.62 -1.00
CA ASP A 79 -17.17 3.91 -1.21
C ASP A 79 -16.61 4.67 -2.43
N TYR A 80 -15.45 4.26 -2.90
CA TYR A 80 -14.75 4.81 -4.07
C TYR A 80 -14.71 3.85 -5.26
N GLY A 81 -15.53 2.77 -5.22
CA GLY A 81 -15.64 1.79 -6.30
C GLY A 81 -14.49 0.77 -6.39
N ILE A 82 -13.70 0.62 -5.31
CA ILE A 82 -12.63 -0.37 -5.23
C ILE A 82 -13.11 -1.55 -4.39
N ASP A 83 -13.66 -2.55 -5.06
CA ASP A 83 -14.32 -3.69 -4.40
C ASP A 83 -13.34 -4.80 -3.98
N ASP A 84 -12.17 -4.89 -4.59
CA ASP A 84 -11.14 -5.87 -4.25
C ASP A 84 -10.32 -5.48 -3.01
N GLY A 85 -10.50 -4.24 -2.53
CA GLY A 85 -9.86 -3.70 -1.34
C GLY A 85 -8.37 -3.41 -1.48
N VAL A 86 -7.81 -3.46 -2.69
CA VAL A 86 -6.39 -3.18 -2.94
C VAL A 86 -6.16 -1.68 -3.08
N PHE A 87 -5.40 -1.10 -2.16
CA PHE A 87 -5.04 0.33 -2.18
C PHE A 87 -3.80 0.60 -3.04
N GLY A 88 -2.91 -0.34 -3.13
CA GLY A 88 -1.65 -0.22 -3.85
C GLY A 88 -0.86 -1.53 -3.80
N THR A 89 0.39 -1.47 -4.21
CA THR A 89 1.30 -2.62 -4.16
C THR A 89 2.63 -2.25 -3.53
N VAL A 90 3.28 -3.23 -2.90
CA VAL A 90 4.67 -3.15 -2.44
C VAL A 90 5.50 -4.18 -3.19
N CYS A 91 6.61 -3.71 -3.78
CA CYS A 91 7.60 -4.56 -4.43
C CYS A 91 8.95 -4.42 -3.72
N ILE A 92 9.60 -5.55 -3.43
CA ILE A 92 10.95 -5.61 -2.87
C ILE A 92 11.78 -6.47 -3.83
N PRO A 93 12.44 -5.86 -4.83
CA PRO A 93 13.09 -6.59 -5.92
C PRO A 93 14.13 -7.61 -5.44
N LYS A 94 14.94 -7.25 -4.44
CA LYS A 94 15.97 -8.13 -3.86
C LYS A 94 15.40 -9.44 -3.29
N LEU A 95 14.18 -9.39 -2.78
CA LEU A 95 13.50 -10.55 -2.21
C LEU A 95 12.62 -11.29 -3.23
N GLY A 96 12.41 -10.71 -4.41
CA GLY A 96 11.46 -11.22 -5.40
C GLY A 96 10.01 -11.19 -4.89
N VAL A 97 9.67 -10.23 -4.03
CA VAL A 97 8.36 -10.10 -3.38
C VAL A 97 7.59 -8.97 -4.03
N THR A 98 6.38 -9.26 -4.48
CA THR A 98 5.39 -8.25 -4.89
C THR A 98 4.05 -8.64 -4.30
N MET A 99 3.45 -7.72 -3.51
CA MET A 99 2.23 -7.98 -2.77
C MET A 99 1.27 -6.80 -2.85
N PRO A 100 -0.07 -7.05 -2.84
CA PRO A 100 -1.06 -5.99 -2.68
C PRO A 100 -1.00 -5.40 -1.28
N ILE A 101 -1.39 -4.13 -1.16
CA ILE A 101 -1.54 -3.41 0.11
C ILE A 101 -3.03 -3.26 0.40
N TYR A 102 -3.46 -3.80 1.54
CA TYR A 102 -4.82 -3.64 2.07
C TYR A 102 -4.83 -2.63 3.22
N LEU A 103 -5.94 -1.93 3.43
CA LEU A 103 -6.08 -0.99 4.54
C LEU A 103 -6.57 -1.69 5.80
N GLY A 104 -5.89 -1.40 6.93
CA GLY A 104 -6.13 -2.03 8.23
C GLY A 104 -5.36 -3.33 8.44
N ALA A 105 -4.64 -3.43 9.56
CA ALA A 105 -3.80 -4.58 9.90
C ALA A 105 -4.61 -5.74 10.49
N LEU A 106 -5.67 -6.15 9.78
CA LEU A 106 -6.42 -7.36 10.08
C LEU A 106 -5.64 -8.60 9.65
N GLU A 107 -5.80 -9.70 10.37
CA GLU A 107 -5.15 -10.97 10.04
C GLU A 107 -5.54 -11.47 8.64
N GLU A 108 -6.79 -11.27 8.23
CA GLU A 108 -7.26 -11.61 6.89
C GLU A 108 -6.58 -10.81 5.77
N ASN A 109 -6.21 -9.55 6.02
CA ASN A 109 -5.47 -8.71 5.09
C ASN A 109 -4.01 -9.16 5.00
N MET A 110 -3.37 -9.39 6.15
CA MET A 110 -2.00 -9.90 6.21
C MET A 110 -1.85 -11.31 5.62
N ALA A 111 -2.91 -12.11 5.64
CA ALA A 111 -2.92 -13.43 5.00
C ALA A 111 -2.96 -13.35 3.46
N LYS A 112 -3.37 -12.21 2.90
CA LYS A 112 -3.47 -11.97 1.45
C LYS A 112 -2.32 -11.13 0.88
N GLY A 113 -1.61 -10.38 1.73
CA GLY A 113 -0.54 -9.48 1.31
C GLY A 113 -0.01 -8.61 2.43
N ALA A 114 0.38 -7.39 2.11
CA ALA A 114 0.75 -6.37 3.09
C ALA A 114 -0.49 -5.62 3.59
N ALA A 115 -0.49 -5.23 4.85
CA ALA A 115 -1.55 -4.45 5.46
C ALA A 115 -1.02 -3.11 5.96
N HIS A 116 -1.65 -2.02 5.58
CA HIS A 116 -1.36 -0.69 6.09
C HIS A 116 -1.89 -0.57 7.52
N LEU A 117 -1.02 -0.16 8.45
CA LEU A 117 -1.42 0.13 9.83
C LEU A 117 -2.17 1.46 9.87
N SER A 118 -3.45 1.41 10.25
CA SER A 118 -4.21 2.63 10.53
C SER A 118 -3.55 3.45 11.63
N GLN A 119 -3.78 4.74 11.66
CA GLN A 119 -3.04 5.70 12.50
C GLN A 119 -1.59 5.93 12.06
N THR A 120 -1.21 5.42 10.88
CA THR A 120 -0.02 5.83 10.14
C THR A 120 -0.43 6.41 8.78
N SER A 121 0.44 7.15 8.12
CA SER A 121 0.10 7.80 6.85
C SER A 121 -0.15 6.79 5.74
N LEU A 122 -1.16 7.06 4.91
CA LEU A 122 -1.34 6.34 3.66
C LEU A 122 -0.17 6.61 2.71
N PRO A 123 0.24 5.61 1.90
CA PRO A 123 1.41 5.69 1.02
C PRO A 123 1.12 6.49 -0.26
N ILE A 124 0.82 7.75 -0.12
CA ILE A 124 0.59 8.69 -1.23
C ILE A 124 1.69 9.77 -1.33
N GLY A 125 2.81 9.57 -0.61
CA GLY A 125 3.87 10.54 -0.52
C GLY A 125 3.50 11.77 0.33
N GLY A 126 4.28 12.83 0.19
CA GLY A 126 4.08 14.10 0.90
C GLY A 126 5.00 14.28 2.11
N GLU A 127 5.15 15.54 2.51
CA GLU A 127 5.93 15.89 3.71
C GLU A 127 5.21 15.48 4.99
N ASN A 128 5.98 15.21 6.05
CA ASN A 128 5.45 14.87 7.37
C ASN A 128 4.60 13.58 7.38
N THR A 129 4.87 12.65 6.47
CA THR A 129 4.19 11.36 6.38
C THR A 129 5.09 10.22 6.87
N ASN A 130 4.47 9.22 7.50
CA ASN A 130 5.12 8.00 7.93
C ASN A 130 4.16 6.82 7.71
N CYS A 131 4.37 6.06 6.63
CA CYS A 131 3.59 4.88 6.31
C CYS A 131 4.20 3.64 6.96
N VAL A 132 3.37 2.84 7.61
CA VAL A 132 3.77 1.56 8.18
C VAL A 132 2.96 0.43 7.55
N LEU A 133 3.67 -0.55 6.99
CA LEU A 133 3.09 -1.77 6.44
C LEU A 133 3.46 -2.96 7.33
N ALA A 134 2.48 -3.79 7.64
CA ALA A 134 2.66 -5.07 8.31
C ALA A 134 2.40 -6.23 7.35
N GLY A 135 3.02 -7.36 7.62
CA GLY A 135 2.78 -8.60 6.91
C GLY A 135 3.35 -9.77 7.68
N HIS A 136 2.92 -10.97 7.34
CA HIS A 136 3.43 -12.17 7.99
C HIS A 136 4.93 -12.39 7.69
N CYS A 137 5.67 -12.76 8.72
CA CYS A 137 7.03 -13.26 8.61
C CYS A 137 7.02 -14.76 8.23
N GLY A 138 6.42 -15.05 7.06
CA GLY A 138 6.09 -16.40 6.60
C GLY A 138 4.73 -16.88 7.13
N PHE A 139 3.85 -17.30 6.22
CA PHE A 139 2.51 -17.75 6.57
C PHE A 139 2.10 -18.91 5.67
N ASN A 140 1.75 -20.05 6.27
CA ASN A 140 1.30 -21.25 5.57
C ASN A 140 2.21 -21.68 4.40
N GLY A 141 3.54 -21.43 4.52
CA GLY A 141 4.53 -21.75 3.51
C GLY A 141 4.78 -20.66 2.46
N ALA A 142 4.08 -19.54 2.53
CA ALA A 142 4.39 -18.31 1.80
C ALA A 142 5.44 -17.50 2.57
N ASP A 143 6.37 -16.90 1.86
CA ASP A 143 7.49 -16.19 2.48
C ASP A 143 7.13 -14.77 2.91
N TYR A 144 6.30 -14.06 2.15
CA TYR A 144 5.91 -12.67 2.45
C TYR A 144 7.10 -11.82 2.93
N PHE A 145 7.10 -11.36 4.19
CA PHE A 145 8.16 -10.56 4.79
C PHE A 145 9.20 -11.38 5.57
N ARG A 146 9.27 -12.70 5.35
CA ARG A 146 10.22 -13.60 6.06
C ARG A 146 11.67 -13.13 5.97
N TYR A 147 12.07 -12.62 4.84
CA TYR A 147 13.46 -12.29 4.54
C TYR A 147 13.78 -10.78 4.63
N LEU A 148 12.89 -9.96 5.22
CA LEU A 148 13.15 -8.52 5.40
C LEU A 148 14.47 -8.24 6.13
N SER A 149 14.85 -9.10 7.09
CA SER A 149 16.12 -8.96 7.83
C SER A 149 17.38 -9.14 6.97
N THR A 150 17.24 -9.59 5.73
CA THR A 150 18.37 -9.72 4.78
C THR A 150 18.58 -8.47 3.94
N LEU A 151 17.68 -7.49 4.06
CA LEU A 151 17.85 -6.18 3.41
C LEU A 151 19.02 -5.43 4.06
N THR A 152 19.72 -4.70 3.22
CA THR A 152 20.88 -3.89 3.60
C THR A 152 20.70 -2.47 3.09
N GLU A 153 21.46 -1.53 3.64
CA GLU A 153 21.46 -0.15 3.19
C GLU A 153 21.61 -0.05 1.65
N GLY A 154 20.74 0.74 1.04
CA GLY A 154 20.66 0.94 -0.40
C GLY A 154 19.72 0.00 -1.14
N ASP A 155 19.24 -1.09 -0.52
CA ASP A 155 18.21 -1.94 -1.13
C ASP A 155 16.91 -1.17 -1.34
N GLU A 156 16.20 -1.51 -2.40
CA GLU A 156 15.04 -0.75 -2.85
C GLU A 156 13.73 -1.40 -2.41
N VAL A 157 12.79 -0.54 -2.02
CA VAL A 157 11.37 -0.88 -1.80
C VAL A 157 10.53 0.06 -2.65
N ILE A 158 9.66 -0.47 -3.48
CA ILE A 158 8.82 0.29 -4.40
C ILE A 158 7.37 0.18 -3.95
N LEU A 159 6.71 1.32 -3.76
CA LEU A 159 5.29 1.41 -3.49
C LEU A 159 4.59 1.99 -4.71
N THR A 160 3.59 1.28 -5.22
CA THR A 160 2.78 1.75 -6.35
C THR A 160 1.35 1.96 -5.88
N THR A 161 0.81 3.15 -6.14
CA THR A 161 -0.59 3.50 -5.91
C THR A 161 -1.25 3.87 -7.24
N LEU A 162 -2.52 4.25 -7.24
CA LEU A 162 -3.18 4.77 -8.45
C LEU A 162 -2.52 6.04 -8.98
N TRP A 163 -1.79 6.77 -8.14
CA TRP A 163 -1.27 8.12 -8.44
C TRP A 163 0.24 8.19 -8.56
N SER A 164 0.99 7.29 -7.91
CA SER A 164 2.45 7.35 -7.87
C SER A 164 3.10 5.99 -7.83
N GLU A 165 4.36 5.97 -8.23
CA GLU A 165 5.31 4.90 -7.98
C GLU A 165 6.49 5.51 -7.22
N ASP A 166 6.56 5.21 -5.93
CA ASP A 166 7.53 5.81 -5.02
C ASP A 166 8.64 4.81 -4.68
N HIS A 167 9.88 5.23 -4.87
CA HIS A 167 11.08 4.43 -4.63
C HIS A 167 11.73 4.81 -3.31
N TYR A 168 11.74 3.88 -2.37
CA TYR A 168 12.39 4.01 -1.06
C TYR A 168 13.67 3.21 -1.03
N ARG A 169 14.63 3.66 -0.24
CA ARG A 169 15.88 2.95 0.01
C ARG A 169 16.04 2.65 1.49
N VAL A 170 16.48 1.43 1.78
CA VAL A 170 16.85 1.02 3.14
C VAL A 170 18.03 1.87 3.60
N SER A 171 17.94 2.44 4.79
CA SER A 171 18.94 3.30 5.43
C SER A 171 19.42 2.72 6.76
#